data_24b10eb052c8c25dacd7679901e8f81e
#
_entry.id   24b10eb052c8c25dacd7679901e8f81e
#
_cell.length_a   1.000
_cell.length_b   1.000
_cell.length_c   1.000
_cell.angle_alpha   90.00
_cell.angle_beta   90.00
_cell.angle_gamma   90.00
#
_symmetry.space_group_name_H-M   'P 1'
#
loop_
_entity.id
_entity.type
_entity.pdbx_description
1 polymer ?
#
loop_
_entity_poly.entity_id
_entity_poly.type
_entity_poly.pdbx_seq_one_letter_code
_entity_poly.pdbx_strand_id
1 'polypeptide(L)'
;NPNAIPILEKNLDKVNWWMLSSNPNAIPILEKNLDKVYWDSLSENPNAIPILEKNLDKVCWYWLSENPNANHFLEKNLDEVDWRGLCFNPNAIHFLETNLDKVSWSRLSLNPNAIPILEKNLDKVDWKELSSNPNAIHLLEKNLDKVDWGYLSFNPNAIPILEKKLDKVDWGYLYKNPNIFT
;
A
#
# COMPACT_ATOMS: atom_id res chain seq x y z
N ASN A 1 -7.71 -13.70 -13.22
CA ASN A 1 -8.78 -14.65 -13.49
C ASN A 1 -8.26 -16.07 -13.26
N PRO A 2 -8.70 -16.80 -12.20
CA PRO A 2 -8.25 -18.18 -11.91
C PRO A 2 -8.49 -19.15 -13.08
N ASN A 3 -9.54 -18.93 -13.86
CA ASN A 3 -9.88 -19.78 -15.01
C ASN A 3 -8.87 -19.72 -16.17
N ALA A 4 -7.95 -18.74 -16.15
CA ALA A 4 -6.88 -18.64 -17.14
C ALA A 4 -5.66 -19.51 -16.82
N ILE A 5 -5.52 -20.03 -15.60
CA ILE A 5 -4.36 -20.82 -15.17
C ILE A 5 -4.11 -22.03 -16.10
N PRO A 6 -5.12 -22.88 -16.46
CA PRO A 6 -4.88 -24.01 -17.36
C PRO A 6 -4.45 -23.60 -18.79
N ILE A 7 -4.81 -22.39 -19.23
CA ILE A 7 -4.37 -21.87 -20.53
C ILE A 7 -2.90 -21.45 -20.44
N LEU A 8 -2.51 -20.78 -19.34
CA LEU A 8 -1.14 -20.34 -19.11
C LEU A 8 -0.18 -21.54 -18.99
N GLU A 9 -0.56 -22.59 -18.26
CA GLU A 9 0.24 -23.80 -18.11
C GLU A 9 0.57 -24.48 -19.45
N LYS A 10 -0.32 -24.36 -20.44
CA LYS A 10 -0.13 -24.92 -21.80
C LYS A 10 0.66 -23.99 -22.73
N ASN A 11 0.94 -22.76 -22.35
CA ASN A 11 1.53 -21.74 -23.20
C ASN A 11 2.60 -20.91 -22.44
N LEU A 12 3.49 -21.58 -21.70
CA LEU A 12 4.51 -20.94 -20.85
C LEU A 12 5.51 -20.08 -21.64
N ASP A 13 5.65 -20.31 -22.94
CA ASP A 13 6.46 -19.52 -23.86
C ASP A 13 5.88 -18.13 -24.15
N LYS A 14 4.57 -17.93 -23.91
CA LYS A 14 3.83 -16.67 -24.13
C LYS A 14 3.53 -15.91 -22.85
N VAL A 15 3.91 -16.45 -21.70
CA VAL A 15 3.59 -15.87 -20.40
C VAL A 15 4.44 -14.62 -20.15
N ASN A 16 3.79 -13.54 -19.72
CA ASN A 16 4.46 -12.41 -19.10
C ASN A 16 4.77 -12.76 -17.63
N TRP A 17 6.00 -13.18 -17.36
CA TRP A 17 6.42 -13.67 -16.05
C TRP A 17 6.43 -12.56 -14.99
N TRP A 18 6.68 -11.30 -15.39
CA TRP A 18 6.58 -10.15 -14.47
C TRP A 18 5.16 -10.02 -13.91
N MET A 19 4.15 -9.98 -14.79
CA MET A 19 2.74 -9.91 -14.37
C MET A 19 2.26 -11.18 -13.65
N LEU A 20 2.80 -12.36 -14.06
CA LEU A 20 2.41 -13.61 -13.41
C LEU A 20 2.94 -13.70 -11.98
N SER A 21 4.15 -13.18 -11.73
CA SER A 21 4.77 -13.22 -10.40
C SER A 21 3.96 -12.45 -9.34
N SER A 22 3.29 -11.36 -9.71
CA SER A 22 2.40 -10.60 -8.81
C SER A 22 0.98 -11.19 -8.68
N ASN A 23 0.64 -12.21 -9.47
CA ASN A 23 -0.71 -12.78 -9.47
C ASN A 23 -0.90 -13.80 -8.32
N PRO A 24 -1.78 -13.55 -7.32
CA PRO A 24 -1.96 -14.45 -6.17
C PRO A 24 -2.42 -15.87 -6.55
N ASN A 25 -3.09 -16.03 -7.70
CA ASN A 25 -3.59 -17.33 -8.14
C ASN A 25 -2.56 -18.15 -8.93
N ALA A 26 -1.38 -17.56 -9.22
CA ALA A 26 -0.39 -18.21 -10.09
C ALA A 26 0.65 -19.04 -9.31
N ILE A 27 0.55 -19.14 -7.99
CA ILE A 27 1.53 -19.83 -7.14
C ILE A 27 1.90 -21.23 -7.68
N PRO A 28 0.94 -22.12 -8.10
CA PRO A 28 1.31 -23.44 -8.60
C PRO A 28 2.15 -23.44 -9.88
N ILE A 29 2.03 -22.41 -10.72
CA ILE A 29 2.88 -22.25 -11.91
C ILE A 29 4.26 -21.71 -11.50
N LEU A 30 4.28 -20.71 -10.60
CA LEU A 30 5.49 -20.04 -10.16
C LEU A 30 6.43 -21.01 -9.42
N GLU A 31 5.89 -21.87 -8.54
CA GLU A 31 6.66 -22.91 -7.84
C GLU A 31 7.40 -23.87 -8.79
N LYS A 32 6.82 -24.16 -9.94
CA LYS A 32 7.41 -25.06 -10.94
C LYS A 32 8.41 -24.35 -11.87
N ASN A 33 8.51 -23.02 -11.83
CA ASN A 33 9.27 -22.22 -12.78
C ASN A 33 10.04 -21.09 -12.08
N LEU A 34 10.71 -21.37 -10.96
CA LEU A 34 11.42 -20.37 -10.13
C LEU A 34 12.57 -19.68 -10.87
N ASP A 35 13.07 -20.28 -11.95
CA ASP A 35 14.07 -19.69 -12.84
C ASP A 35 13.55 -18.52 -13.70
N LYS A 36 12.20 -18.40 -13.80
CA LYS A 36 11.53 -17.38 -14.62
C LYS A 36 10.82 -16.31 -13.82
N VAL A 37 10.69 -16.47 -12.50
CA VAL A 37 9.96 -15.50 -11.66
C VAL A 37 10.72 -14.18 -11.53
N TYR A 38 9.96 -13.11 -11.44
CA TYR A 38 10.44 -11.79 -11.07
C TYR A 38 10.29 -11.63 -9.56
N TRP A 39 11.39 -11.71 -8.82
CA TRP A 39 11.43 -11.78 -7.36
C TRP A 39 10.86 -10.53 -6.69
N ASP A 40 11.03 -9.34 -7.29
CA ASP A 40 10.42 -8.10 -6.81
C ASP A 40 8.89 -8.22 -6.81
N SER A 41 8.31 -8.61 -7.96
CA SER A 41 6.86 -8.81 -8.10
C SER A 41 6.33 -9.98 -7.25
N LEU A 42 7.16 -11.00 -7.05
CA LEU A 42 6.81 -12.13 -6.18
C LEU A 42 6.79 -11.72 -4.71
N SER A 43 7.69 -10.83 -4.30
CA SER A 43 7.75 -10.33 -2.92
C SER A 43 6.49 -9.52 -2.53
N GLU A 44 5.87 -8.83 -3.49
CA GLU A 44 4.59 -8.13 -3.32
C GLU A 44 3.40 -9.10 -3.29
N ASN A 45 3.53 -10.30 -3.87
CA ASN A 45 2.42 -11.25 -4.02
C ASN A 45 2.00 -11.81 -2.65
N PRO A 46 0.74 -11.58 -2.19
CA PRO A 46 0.32 -11.98 -0.84
C PRO A 46 0.30 -13.49 -0.60
N ASN A 47 0.27 -14.30 -1.66
CA ASN A 47 0.24 -15.76 -1.57
C ASN A 47 1.62 -16.40 -1.76
N ALA A 48 2.68 -15.60 -2.01
CA ALA A 48 4.01 -16.14 -2.29
C ALA A 48 4.88 -16.37 -1.05
N ILE A 49 4.41 -16.06 0.16
CA ILE A 49 5.20 -16.18 1.39
C ILE A 49 5.91 -17.53 1.51
N PRO A 50 5.27 -18.71 1.25
CA PRO A 50 5.96 -20.01 1.34
C PRO A 50 7.11 -20.20 0.33
N ILE A 51 7.07 -19.51 -0.82
CA ILE A 51 8.17 -19.52 -1.81
C ILE A 51 9.31 -18.63 -1.31
N LEU A 52 8.97 -17.45 -0.79
CA LEU A 52 9.95 -16.46 -0.32
C LEU A 52 10.72 -16.97 0.91
N GLU A 53 10.05 -17.65 1.84
CA GLU A 53 10.70 -18.27 3.02
C GLU A 53 11.79 -19.28 2.65
N LYS A 54 11.67 -19.94 1.49
CA LYS A 54 12.65 -20.90 0.98
C LYS A 54 13.76 -20.25 0.13
N ASN A 55 13.64 -18.96 -0.19
CA ASN A 55 14.52 -18.25 -1.13
C ASN A 55 14.89 -16.86 -0.59
N LEU A 56 15.34 -16.79 0.66
CA LEU A 56 15.63 -15.52 1.37
C LEU A 56 16.63 -14.61 0.64
N ASP A 57 17.59 -15.23 -0.07
CA ASP A 57 18.61 -14.54 -0.87
C ASP A 57 18.06 -13.77 -2.07
N LYS A 58 16.79 -14.02 -2.44
CA LYS A 58 16.12 -13.42 -3.61
C LYS A 58 15.00 -12.47 -3.24
N VAL A 59 14.68 -12.36 -1.95
CA VAL A 59 13.59 -11.52 -1.47
C VAL A 59 13.90 -10.03 -1.71
N CYS A 60 12.96 -9.32 -2.31
CA CYS A 60 12.95 -7.86 -2.29
C CYS A 60 12.29 -7.37 -1.00
N TRP A 61 13.08 -7.02 0.01
CA TRP A 61 12.59 -6.64 1.33
C TRP A 61 11.69 -5.41 1.33
N TYR A 62 11.89 -4.47 0.40
CA TYR A 62 11.00 -3.33 0.23
C TYR A 62 9.57 -3.79 -0.09
N TRP A 63 9.38 -4.57 -1.16
CA TRP A 63 8.06 -5.06 -1.58
C TRP A 63 7.47 -6.07 -0.59
N LEU A 64 8.31 -6.89 0.03
CA LEU A 64 7.85 -7.79 1.09
C LEU A 64 7.33 -7.01 2.30
N SER A 65 7.97 -5.89 2.66
CA SER A 65 7.51 -5.08 3.79
C SER A 65 6.13 -4.44 3.54
N GLU A 66 5.79 -4.14 2.29
CA GLU A 66 4.45 -3.67 1.90
C GLU A 66 3.39 -4.80 1.90
N ASN A 67 3.83 -6.07 1.82
CA ASN A 67 2.94 -7.20 1.66
C ASN A 67 2.10 -7.45 2.92
N PRO A 68 0.75 -7.38 2.86
CA PRO A 68 -0.11 -7.50 4.05
C PRO A 68 -0.06 -8.87 4.73
N ASN A 69 0.40 -9.91 4.03
CA ASN A 69 0.50 -11.26 4.57
C ASN A 69 1.91 -11.61 5.11
N ALA A 70 2.87 -10.67 5.00
CA ALA A 70 4.27 -10.93 5.36
C ALA A 70 4.58 -10.73 6.86
N ASN A 71 3.66 -10.26 7.69
CA ASN A 71 3.96 -9.83 9.07
C ASN A 71 4.75 -10.86 9.86
N HIS A 72 4.30 -12.14 9.88
CA HIS A 72 5.01 -13.19 10.61
C HIS A 72 6.42 -13.48 10.03
N PHE A 73 6.60 -13.32 8.73
CA PHE A 73 7.90 -13.45 8.08
C PHE A 73 8.81 -12.26 8.44
N LEU A 74 8.29 -11.04 8.46
CA LEU A 74 9.01 -9.83 8.85
C LEU A 74 9.42 -9.87 10.34
N GLU A 75 8.56 -10.40 11.23
CA GLU A 75 8.87 -10.59 12.66
C GLU A 75 10.14 -11.43 12.89
N LYS A 76 10.37 -12.41 12.04
CA LYS A 76 11.55 -13.28 12.13
C LYS A 76 12.82 -12.66 11.52
N ASN A 77 12.67 -11.57 10.75
CA ASN A 77 13.74 -10.97 9.96
C ASN A 77 13.77 -9.44 10.14
N LEU A 78 13.69 -8.95 11.37
CA LEU A 78 13.55 -7.51 11.69
C LEU A 78 14.68 -6.65 11.17
N ASP A 79 15.88 -7.20 11.04
CA ASP A 79 17.06 -6.50 10.53
C ASP A 79 16.96 -6.21 9.02
N GLU A 80 16.14 -6.98 8.30
CA GLU A 80 15.92 -6.85 6.86
C GLU A 80 14.71 -5.99 6.50
N VAL A 81 13.86 -5.63 7.47
CA VAL A 81 12.63 -4.85 7.23
C VAL A 81 12.94 -3.50 6.58
N ASP A 82 12.35 -3.24 5.42
CA ASP A 82 12.33 -1.88 4.86
C ASP A 82 11.18 -1.08 5.49
N TRP A 83 11.52 -0.17 6.39
CA TRP A 83 10.55 0.64 7.13
C TRP A 83 9.75 1.60 6.25
N ARG A 84 10.26 1.96 5.06
CA ARG A 84 9.52 2.79 4.09
C ARG A 84 8.42 1.96 3.43
N GLY A 85 8.73 0.72 3.06
CA GLY A 85 7.74 -0.23 2.56
C GLY A 85 6.71 -0.56 3.64
N LEU A 86 7.17 -0.84 4.86
CA LEU A 86 6.30 -1.20 5.98
C LEU A 86 5.25 -0.13 6.31
N CYS A 87 5.54 1.16 6.08
CA CYS A 87 4.57 2.23 6.27
C CYS A 87 3.32 2.11 5.38
N PHE A 88 3.39 1.41 4.25
CA PHE A 88 2.24 1.13 3.38
C PHE A 88 1.50 -0.16 3.74
N ASN A 89 2.12 -1.05 4.55
CA ASN A 89 1.48 -2.30 4.94
C ASN A 89 0.31 -2.04 5.90
N PRO A 90 -0.95 -2.34 5.50
CA PRO A 90 -2.12 -2.04 6.34
C PRO A 90 -2.20 -2.90 7.60
N ASN A 91 -1.50 -4.05 7.62
CA ASN A 91 -1.53 -5.00 8.73
C ASN A 91 -0.35 -4.85 9.70
N ALA A 92 0.61 -3.95 9.41
CA ALA A 92 1.83 -3.79 10.19
C ALA A 92 1.78 -2.66 11.24
N ILE A 93 0.59 -2.15 11.57
CA ILE A 93 0.41 -0.97 12.44
C ILE A 93 1.10 -1.14 13.80
N HIS A 94 1.04 -2.34 14.41
CA HIS A 94 1.68 -2.62 15.69
C HIS A 94 3.22 -2.52 15.64
N PHE A 95 3.85 -2.87 14.50
CA PHE A 95 5.28 -2.66 14.28
C PHE A 95 5.64 -1.18 14.24
N LEU A 96 4.81 -0.42 13.52
CA LEU A 96 5.03 1.02 13.34
C LEU A 96 4.83 1.79 14.65
N GLU A 97 3.82 1.43 15.47
CA GLU A 97 3.58 2.05 16.78
C GLU A 97 4.77 1.90 17.75
N THR A 98 5.47 0.79 17.68
CA THR A 98 6.60 0.49 18.57
C THR A 98 7.95 0.97 18.05
N ASN A 99 8.02 1.51 16.80
CA ASN A 99 9.24 1.93 16.14
C ASN A 99 9.10 3.29 15.42
N LEU A 100 8.52 4.27 16.10
CA LEU A 100 8.21 5.59 15.50
C LEU A 100 9.45 6.39 15.08
N ASP A 101 10.62 6.02 15.54
CA ASP A 101 11.92 6.57 15.12
C ASP A 101 12.34 6.12 13.72
N LYS A 102 11.76 5.01 13.21
CA LYS A 102 12.11 4.41 11.91
C LYS A 102 11.08 4.72 10.82
N VAL A 103 9.90 5.24 11.16
CA VAL A 103 8.82 5.45 10.18
C VAL A 103 9.07 6.64 9.25
N SER A 104 8.59 6.52 8.03
CA SER A 104 8.42 7.65 7.12
C SER A 104 7.05 8.28 7.36
N TRP A 105 6.99 9.44 8.01
CA TRP A 105 5.73 10.11 8.33
C TRP A 105 4.91 10.48 7.10
N SER A 106 5.56 10.84 5.99
CA SER A 106 4.88 11.10 4.71
C SER A 106 4.15 9.84 4.21
N ARG A 107 4.83 8.69 4.19
CA ARG A 107 4.23 7.41 3.75
C ARG A 107 3.17 6.92 4.74
N LEU A 108 3.42 7.08 6.04
CA LEU A 108 2.47 6.71 7.08
C LEU A 108 1.18 7.52 6.99
N SER A 109 1.26 8.80 6.60
CA SER A 109 0.10 9.67 6.40
C SER A 109 -0.82 9.18 5.26
N LEU A 110 -0.30 8.42 4.30
CA LEU A 110 -1.08 7.76 3.25
C LEU A 110 -1.76 6.46 3.72
N ASN A 111 -1.24 5.80 4.77
CA ASN A 111 -1.77 4.52 5.22
C ASN A 111 -3.14 4.71 5.91
N PRO A 112 -4.24 4.15 5.37
CA PRO A 112 -5.57 4.36 5.94
C PRO A 112 -5.76 3.74 7.34
N ASN A 113 -4.93 2.77 7.73
CA ASN A 113 -4.99 2.13 9.03
C ASN A 113 -4.09 2.80 10.08
N ALA A 114 -3.25 3.77 9.68
CA ALA A 114 -2.33 4.47 10.60
C ALA A 114 -2.97 5.66 11.34
N ILE A 115 -4.25 5.94 11.15
CA ILE A 115 -4.94 7.09 11.75
C ILE A 115 -4.71 7.18 13.28
N PRO A 116 -4.79 6.08 14.07
CA PRO A 116 -4.53 6.15 15.52
C PRO A 116 -3.10 6.58 15.89
N ILE A 117 -2.12 6.27 15.05
CA ILE A 117 -0.72 6.74 15.24
C ILE A 117 -0.63 8.23 14.91
N LEU A 118 -1.25 8.66 13.81
CA LEU A 118 -1.20 10.04 13.32
C LEU A 118 -1.90 11.00 14.30
N GLU A 119 -3.03 10.59 14.90
CA GLU A 119 -3.74 11.36 15.93
C GLU A 119 -2.88 11.67 17.15
N LYS A 120 -2.03 10.75 17.54
CA LYS A 120 -1.11 10.92 18.69
C LYS A 120 0.15 11.74 18.34
N ASN A 121 0.41 12.01 17.04
CA ASN A 121 1.65 12.63 16.56
C ASN A 121 1.39 13.71 15.49
N LEU A 122 0.42 14.60 15.75
CA LEU A 122 -0.03 15.62 14.78
C LEU A 122 1.08 16.60 14.33
N ASP A 123 2.13 16.74 15.12
CA ASP A 123 3.31 17.54 14.82
C ASP A 123 4.21 16.92 13.72
N LYS A 124 4.07 15.63 13.49
CA LYS A 124 4.86 14.85 12.50
C LYS A 124 4.09 14.50 11.24
N VAL A 125 2.77 14.73 11.23
CA VAL A 125 1.89 14.41 10.10
C VAL A 125 2.30 15.20 8.85
N ASP A 126 2.42 14.50 7.72
CA ASP A 126 2.45 15.11 6.41
C ASP A 126 1.01 15.42 5.98
N TRP A 127 0.58 16.67 6.18
CA TRP A 127 -0.79 17.11 5.92
C TRP A 127 -1.17 17.05 4.45
N LYS A 128 -0.20 17.20 3.54
CA LYS A 128 -0.41 17.08 2.11
C LYS A 128 -0.84 15.65 1.76
N GLU A 129 -0.03 14.66 2.20
CA GLU A 129 -0.33 13.25 1.96
C GLU A 129 -1.59 12.82 2.73
N LEU A 130 -1.77 13.27 3.97
CA LEU A 130 -2.96 13.00 4.76
C LEU A 130 -4.24 13.48 4.09
N SER A 131 -4.19 14.60 3.35
CA SER A 131 -5.37 15.14 2.65
C SER A 131 -5.97 14.18 1.63
N SER A 132 -5.16 13.28 1.06
CA SER A 132 -5.62 12.22 0.15
C SER A 132 -6.08 10.94 0.86
N ASN A 133 -5.80 10.79 2.17
CA ASN A 133 -6.14 9.59 2.92
C ASN A 133 -7.66 9.50 3.19
N PRO A 134 -8.37 8.48 2.67
CA PRO A 134 -9.82 8.40 2.78
C PRO A 134 -10.33 8.23 4.23
N ASN A 135 -9.49 7.73 5.14
CA ASN A 135 -9.86 7.51 6.54
C ASN A 135 -9.54 8.70 7.45
N ALA A 136 -8.90 9.75 6.92
CA ALA A 136 -8.46 10.90 7.70
C ALA A 136 -9.48 12.03 7.83
N ILE A 137 -10.69 11.90 7.28
CA ILE A 137 -11.67 12.99 7.15
C ILE A 137 -11.91 13.74 8.47
N HIS A 138 -12.09 13.04 9.58
CA HIS A 138 -12.32 13.66 10.88
C HIS A 138 -11.12 14.46 11.42
N LEU A 139 -9.88 14.07 11.04
CA LEU A 139 -8.67 14.84 11.36
C LEU A 139 -8.59 16.10 10.49
N LEU A 140 -8.90 15.96 9.20
CA LEU A 140 -8.87 17.06 8.23
C LEU A 140 -9.92 18.11 8.56
N GLU A 141 -11.14 17.72 8.95
CA GLU A 141 -12.19 18.65 9.39
C GLU A 141 -11.78 19.50 10.60
N LYS A 142 -10.99 18.95 11.51
CA LYS A 142 -10.48 19.65 12.70
C LYS A 142 -9.27 20.56 12.40
N ASN A 143 -8.62 20.41 11.24
CA ASN A 143 -7.36 21.06 10.89
C ASN A 143 -7.40 21.65 9.46
N LEU A 144 -8.48 22.32 9.09
CA LEU A 144 -8.69 22.87 7.74
C LEU A 144 -7.63 23.90 7.32
N ASP A 145 -6.92 24.49 8.26
CA ASP A 145 -5.80 25.40 8.04
C ASP A 145 -4.53 24.70 7.51
N LYS A 146 -4.43 23.38 7.71
CA LYS A 146 -3.28 22.55 7.31
C LYS A 146 -3.53 21.71 6.04
N VAL A 147 -4.79 21.65 5.59
CA VAL A 147 -5.20 20.80 4.48
C VAL A 147 -4.60 21.27 3.15
N ASP A 148 -4.09 20.33 2.36
CA ASP A 148 -3.84 20.55 0.93
C ASP A 148 -5.14 20.33 0.15
N TRP A 149 -5.70 21.40 -0.39
CA TRP A 149 -7.00 21.38 -1.06
C TRP A 149 -7.00 20.64 -2.39
N GLY A 150 -5.84 20.57 -3.08
CA GLY A 150 -5.68 19.77 -4.29
C GLY A 150 -5.81 18.28 -3.96
N TYR A 151 -5.02 17.80 -3.00
CA TYR A 151 -5.07 16.40 -2.55
C TYR A 151 -6.43 16.05 -1.91
N LEU A 152 -7.03 16.98 -1.16
CA LEU A 152 -8.37 16.78 -0.59
C LEU A 152 -9.43 16.66 -1.69
N SER A 153 -9.33 17.44 -2.78
CA SER A 153 -10.28 17.37 -3.89
C SER A 153 -10.29 16.01 -4.58
N PHE A 154 -9.18 15.29 -4.54
CA PHE A 154 -9.07 13.92 -5.05
C PHE A 154 -9.57 12.86 -4.04
N ASN A 155 -9.65 13.18 -2.74
CA ASN A 155 -10.03 12.23 -1.69
C ASN A 155 -11.50 11.79 -1.85
N PRO A 156 -11.79 10.48 -1.99
CA PRO A 156 -13.15 9.99 -2.26
C PRO A 156 -14.15 10.32 -1.14
N ASN A 157 -13.69 10.50 0.09
CA ASN A 157 -14.55 10.74 1.25
C ASN A 157 -14.65 12.22 1.65
N ALA A 158 -13.99 13.13 0.91
CA ALA A 158 -13.94 14.54 1.25
C ALA A 158 -15.09 15.40 0.70
N ILE A 159 -16.00 14.85 -0.10
CA ILE A 159 -17.11 15.60 -0.73
C ILE A 159 -17.85 16.49 0.29
N PRO A 160 -18.20 16.04 1.51
CA PRO A 160 -18.91 16.89 2.48
C PRO A 160 -18.11 18.11 2.98
N ILE A 161 -16.76 18.02 2.96
CA ILE A 161 -15.88 19.17 3.28
C ILE A 161 -15.84 20.14 2.11
N LEU A 162 -15.68 19.61 0.90
CA LEU A 162 -15.56 20.39 -0.35
C LEU A 162 -16.83 21.20 -0.65
N GLU A 163 -18.03 20.63 -0.42
CA GLU A 163 -19.31 21.32 -0.56
C GLU A 163 -19.41 22.58 0.32
N LYS A 164 -18.81 22.56 1.51
CA LYS A 164 -18.79 23.69 2.44
C LYS A 164 -17.71 24.73 2.10
N LYS A 165 -16.78 24.45 1.16
CA LYS A 165 -15.60 25.24 0.85
C LYS A 165 -15.31 25.29 -0.66
N LEU A 166 -16.35 25.60 -1.45
CA LEU A 166 -16.26 25.60 -2.91
C LEU A 166 -15.19 26.56 -3.49
N ASP A 167 -14.85 27.60 -2.74
CA ASP A 167 -13.77 28.55 -3.06
C ASP A 167 -12.37 27.94 -2.97
N LYS A 168 -12.22 26.78 -2.30
CA LYS A 168 -10.96 26.06 -2.10
C LYS A 168 -10.81 24.84 -3.01
N VAL A 169 -11.87 24.41 -3.68
CA VAL A 169 -11.88 23.20 -4.49
C VAL A 169 -10.91 23.33 -5.67
N ASP A 170 -10.03 22.37 -5.82
CA ASP A 170 -9.27 22.17 -7.05
C ASP A 170 -10.12 21.33 -8.03
N TRP A 171 -10.74 22.02 -8.98
CA TRP A 171 -11.64 21.38 -9.96
C TRP A 171 -10.94 20.37 -10.86
N GLY A 172 -9.64 20.57 -11.15
CA GLY A 172 -8.85 19.63 -11.95
C GLY A 172 -8.64 18.28 -11.24
N TYR A 173 -8.39 18.30 -9.92
CA TYR A 173 -8.30 17.10 -9.11
C TYR A 173 -9.68 16.50 -8.79
N LEU A 174 -10.71 17.35 -8.59
CA LEU A 174 -12.06 16.88 -8.31
C LEU A 174 -12.62 16.00 -9.43
N TYR A 175 -12.35 16.30 -10.72
CA TYR A 175 -12.76 15.46 -11.84
C TYR A 175 -12.19 14.02 -11.80
N LYS A 176 -11.11 13.81 -11.04
CA LYS A 176 -10.51 12.47 -10.83
C LYS A 176 -11.02 11.77 -9.58
N ASN A 177 -11.83 12.44 -8.77
CA ASN A 177 -12.41 11.88 -7.56
C ASN A 177 -13.43 10.79 -7.94
N PRO A 178 -13.26 9.54 -7.46
CA PRO A 178 -14.14 8.43 -7.85
C PRO A 178 -15.59 8.59 -7.40
N ASN A 179 -15.87 9.45 -6.42
CA ASN A 179 -17.20 9.62 -5.84
C ASN A 179 -17.93 10.88 -6.32
N ILE A 180 -17.39 11.62 -7.32
CA ILE A 180 -18.02 12.85 -7.80
C ILE A 180 -19.35 12.63 -8.54
N PHE A 181 -19.58 11.43 -9.05
CA PHE A 181 -20.78 11.07 -9.84
C PHE A 181 -21.65 9.97 -9.18
N THR A 182 -21.49 9.73 -7.90
CA THR A 182 -22.27 8.70 -7.15
C THR A 182 -23.42 9.29 -6.34
#